data_ac934671bb4e304b14c22c2690ab9eca
#
_entry.id   ac934671bb4e304b14c22c2690ab9eca
#
_cell.length_a   1.000
_cell.length_b   1.000
_cell.length_c   1.000
_cell.angle_alpha   90.00
_cell.angle_beta   90.00
_cell.angle_gamma   90.00
#
_symmetry.space_group_name_H-M   'P 1'
#
loop_
_entity.id
_entity.type
_entity.pdbx_description
1 polymer ?
#
loop_
_entity_poly.entity_id
_entity_poly.type
_entity_poly.pdbx_seq_one_letter_code
_entity_poly.pdbx_strand_id
1 'polypeptide(L)'
;MPRPPISLRYAEHGVGGAGPVVLIHGFPLNRAMWDELVPALSDKYHVIVPDMRGHGETEAPDGPYEMADHAGDVLALLDTLGHKQAAIIGLSMGGYILEHVMVSAPERLRAVVLADTMGRSDPPERVQARRAQAEIIKKDGLGAFAEQVLPRMFAPSVPAERPELVDRFRQTILSQRPEAVIHALLGIGGRPDMLERLRGVHVPTLVLVGAEDLATTPEHAHELASTIPGATLVILPGAGHMSNWEDTEGFNRAVRTFLDQTVGKA
;
A
#
# COMPACT_ATOMS: atom_id res chain seq x y z
N MET A 1 -11.08 20.16 2.72
CA MET A 1 -10.13 19.95 3.84
C MET A 1 -10.16 18.49 4.19
N PRO A 2 -9.01 17.86 4.48
CA PRO A 2 -8.98 16.47 4.94
C PRO A 2 -9.88 16.29 6.17
N ARG A 3 -10.43 15.10 6.33
CA ARG A 3 -11.22 14.73 7.50
C ARG A 3 -10.33 14.59 8.72
N PRO A 4 -10.87 14.73 9.94
CA PRO A 4 -10.09 14.49 11.15
C PRO A 4 -9.55 13.05 11.16
N PRO A 5 -8.33 12.84 11.69
CA PRO A 5 -7.77 11.51 11.86
C PRO A 5 -8.62 10.64 12.78
N ILE A 6 -8.61 9.32 12.51
CA ILE A 6 -9.22 8.30 13.36
C ILE A 6 -8.15 7.42 14.01
N SER A 7 -8.50 6.70 15.06
CA SER A 7 -7.62 5.72 15.69
C SER A 7 -7.55 4.45 14.85
N LEU A 8 -6.38 4.16 14.28
CA LEU A 8 -6.15 2.91 13.56
C LEU A 8 -5.96 1.75 14.55
N ARG A 9 -6.51 0.57 14.21
CA ARG A 9 -6.12 -0.70 14.85
C ARG A 9 -4.83 -1.17 14.17
N TYR A 10 -3.89 -1.67 14.96
CA TYR A 10 -2.59 -2.09 14.47
C TYR A 10 -2.02 -3.26 15.28
N ALA A 11 -1.06 -3.95 14.70
CA ALA A 11 -0.19 -4.90 15.41
C ALA A 11 1.22 -4.33 15.46
N GLU A 12 1.96 -4.69 16.52
CA GLU A 12 3.37 -4.33 16.70
C GLU A 12 4.20 -5.61 16.81
N HIS A 13 5.37 -5.60 16.15
CA HIS A 13 6.29 -6.74 16.15
C HIS A 13 7.73 -6.25 16.30
N GLY A 14 8.54 -7.04 17.00
CA GLY A 14 9.94 -6.69 17.28
C GLY A 14 10.06 -5.54 18.28
N VAL A 15 11.25 -5.43 18.83
CA VAL A 15 11.65 -4.34 19.75
C VAL A 15 12.90 -3.65 19.24
N GLY A 16 13.16 -3.77 17.94
CA GLY A 16 14.44 -3.43 17.33
C GLY A 16 14.84 -1.97 17.46
N GLY A 17 16.11 -1.76 17.83
CA GLY A 17 16.69 -0.44 18.06
C GLY A 17 16.94 0.40 16.80
N ALA A 18 16.76 -0.16 15.60
CA ALA A 18 16.97 0.58 14.34
C ALA A 18 15.83 1.55 13.98
N GLY A 19 14.73 1.53 14.75
CA GLY A 19 13.61 2.46 14.63
C GLY A 19 12.33 1.85 14.02
N PRO A 20 11.24 2.65 13.96
CA PRO A 20 9.94 2.18 13.51
C PRO A 20 9.87 2.02 11.99
N VAL A 21 9.19 0.96 11.57
CA VAL A 21 8.81 0.67 10.18
C VAL A 21 7.30 0.46 10.14
N VAL A 22 6.57 1.26 9.37
CA VAL A 22 5.12 1.15 9.20
C VAL A 22 4.81 0.47 7.87
N LEU A 23 3.92 -0.53 7.88
CA LEU A 23 3.51 -1.29 6.69
C LEU A 23 2.06 -0.99 6.33
N ILE A 24 1.83 -0.25 5.23
CA ILE A 24 0.49 0.16 4.77
C ILE A 24 0.01 -0.78 3.68
N HIS A 25 -1.09 -1.49 3.94
CA HIS A 25 -1.64 -2.50 3.03
C HIS A 25 -2.31 -1.90 1.78
N GLY A 26 -2.44 -2.74 0.74
CA GLY A 26 -3.19 -2.44 -0.49
C GLY A 26 -4.71 -2.58 -0.31
N PHE A 27 -5.45 -2.08 -1.30
CA PHE A 27 -6.91 -2.19 -1.38
C PHE A 27 -7.34 -3.53 -2.02
N PRO A 28 -8.40 -4.16 -1.56
CA PRO A 28 -9.13 -3.95 -0.31
C PRO A 28 -8.73 -4.99 0.76
N LEU A 29 -7.48 -4.95 1.16
CA LEU A 29 -6.89 -5.91 2.08
C LEU A 29 -6.87 -5.37 3.53
N ASN A 30 -6.07 -5.99 4.39
CA ASN A 30 -5.84 -5.60 5.77
C ASN A 30 -4.39 -5.91 6.17
N ARG A 31 -4.04 -5.69 7.44
CA ARG A 31 -2.68 -5.89 7.96
C ARG A 31 -2.09 -7.28 7.72
N ALA A 32 -2.92 -8.35 7.62
CA ALA A 32 -2.44 -9.71 7.36
C ALA A 32 -1.76 -9.86 5.97
N MET A 33 -1.89 -8.87 5.09
CA MET A 33 -1.13 -8.81 3.84
C MET A 33 0.39 -8.87 4.07
N TRP A 34 0.86 -8.46 5.24
CA TRP A 34 2.27 -8.31 5.57
C TRP A 34 2.87 -9.45 6.40
N ASP A 35 2.10 -10.54 6.60
CA ASP A 35 2.52 -11.66 7.47
C ASP A 35 3.87 -12.27 7.08
N GLU A 36 4.23 -12.26 5.79
CA GLU A 36 5.51 -12.77 5.30
C GLU A 36 6.66 -11.76 5.41
N LEU A 37 6.38 -10.44 5.41
CA LEU A 37 7.42 -9.43 5.55
C LEU A 37 7.76 -9.15 7.03
N VAL A 38 6.79 -9.23 7.92
CA VAL A 38 6.97 -8.96 9.34
C VAL A 38 8.14 -9.74 9.95
N PRO A 39 8.24 -11.09 9.78
CA PRO A 39 9.37 -11.85 10.32
C PRO A 39 10.73 -11.43 9.74
N ALA A 40 10.75 -10.98 8.49
CA ALA A 40 11.99 -10.54 7.84
C ALA A 40 12.51 -9.18 8.35
N LEU A 41 11.72 -8.44 9.12
CA LEU A 41 12.08 -7.11 9.62
C LEU A 41 12.13 -7.03 11.15
N SER A 42 11.33 -7.82 11.87
CA SER A 42 11.12 -7.71 13.31
C SER A 42 12.32 -8.10 14.18
N ASP A 43 13.33 -8.73 13.62
CA ASP A 43 14.61 -8.99 14.30
C ASP A 43 15.41 -7.70 14.56
N LYS A 44 15.21 -6.66 13.73
CA LYS A 44 16.00 -5.42 13.78
C LYS A 44 15.15 -4.17 13.97
N TYR A 45 13.95 -4.14 13.43
CA TYR A 45 13.06 -2.99 13.39
C TYR A 45 11.86 -3.17 14.32
N HIS A 46 11.31 -2.06 14.81
CA HIS A 46 9.98 -2.04 15.41
C HIS A 46 8.95 -1.92 14.30
N VAL A 47 8.29 -3.03 13.95
CA VAL A 47 7.35 -3.11 12.82
C VAL A 47 5.94 -2.85 13.30
N ILE A 48 5.28 -1.86 12.70
CA ILE A 48 3.92 -1.41 13.01
C ILE A 48 3.04 -1.66 11.79
N VAL A 49 1.98 -2.44 11.95
CA VAL A 49 1.14 -2.89 10.85
C VAL A 49 -0.31 -2.49 11.09
N PRO A 50 -0.74 -1.29 10.63
CA PRO A 50 -2.11 -0.84 10.80
C PRO A 50 -3.08 -1.47 9.81
N ASP A 51 -4.33 -1.63 10.22
CA ASP A 51 -5.49 -1.67 9.34
C ASP A 51 -5.90 -0.23 9.02
N MET A 52 -5.94 0.12 7.75
CA MET A 52 -6.33 1.47 7.34
C MET A 52 -7.83 1.71 7.58
N ARG A 53 -8.26 3.00 7.65
CA ARG A 53 -9.68 3.35 7.87
C ARG A 53 -10.61 2.51 7.00
N GLY A 54 -11.64 1.95 7.58
CA GLY A 54 -12.61 1.10 6.92
C GLY A 54 -12.18 -0.35 6.69
N HIS A 55 -10.91 -0.71 6.89
CA HIS A 55 -10.39 -2.06 6.65
C HIS A 55 -10.11 -2.80 7.97
N GLY A 56 -10.13 -4.13 7.89
CA GLY A 56 -9.80 -5.00 9.02
C GLY A 56 -10.59 -4.65 10.28
N GLU A 57 -9.89 -4.40 11.38
CA GLU A 57 -10.48 -4.06 12.69
C GLU A 57 -10.65 -2.55 12.92
N THR A 58 -10.13 -1.69 12.04
CA THR A 58 -10.30 -0.24 12.15
C THR A 58 -11.72 0.17 11.81
N GLU A 59 -12.25 1.17 12.51
CA GLU A 59 -13.60 1.69 12.27
C GLU A 59 -13.81 2.15 10.82
N ALA A 60 -15.08 2.11 10.38
CA ALA A 60 -15.50 2.50 9.04
C ALA A 60 -16.39 3.76 9.11
N PRO A 61 -15.81 4.95 9.19
CA PRO A 61 -16.60 6.18 9.16
C PRO A 61 -17.24 6.39 7.79
N ASP A 62 -18.14 7.37 7.69
CA ASP A 62 -18.71 7.75 6.40
C ASP A 62 -17.62 8.20 5.43
N GLY A 63 -17.76 7.80 4.14
CA GLY A 63 -16.80 8.09 3.07
C GLY A 63 -17.24 9.20 2.12
N PRO A 64 -16.56 9.35 0.99
CA PRO A 64 -15.42 8.56 0.51
C PRO A 64 -14.16 8.76 1.34
N TYR A 65 -13.24 7.76 1.34
CA TYR A 65 -11.95 7.84 2.04
C TYR A 65 -10.89 8.39 1.10
N GLU A 66 -10.57 9.67 1.20
CA GLU A 66 -9.51 10.27 0.41
C GLU A 66 -8.12 9.79 0.88
N MET A 67 -7.15 9.71 -0.05
CA MET A 67 -5.78 9.29 0.31
C MET A 67 -5.14 10.25 1.34
N ALA A 68 -5.51 11.52 1.31
CA ALA A 68 -5.08 12.51 2.30
C ALA A 68 -5.63 12.24 3.71
N ASP A 69 -6.86 11.69 3.81
CA ASP A 69 -7.44 11.30 5.10
C ASP A 69 -6.65 10.13 5.73
N HIS A 70 -6.37 9.10 4.91
CA HIS A 70 -5.54 7.98 5.33
C HIS A 70 -4.12 8.43 5.74
N ALA A 71 -3.52 9.38 5.01
CA ALA A 71 -2.21 9.94 5.36
C ALA A 71 -2.25 10.64 6.73
N GLY A 72 -3.33 11.37 7.02
CA GLY A 72 -3.57 11.96 8.33
C GLY A 72 -3.65 10.91 9.45
N ASP A 73 -4.31 9.77 9.20
CA ASP A 73 -4.40 8.67 10.16
C ASP A 73 -3.02 8.06 10.47
N VAL A 74 -2.18 7.87 9.44
CA VAL A 74 -0.82 7.34 9.62
C VAL A 74 0.02 8.28 10.46
N LEU A 75 -0.04 9.59 10.20
CA LEU A 75 0.67 10.59 10.98
C LEU A 75 0.20 10.63 12.44
N ALA A 76 -1.11 10.54 12.68
CA ALA A 76 -1.68 10.47 14.02
C ALA A 76 -1.29 9.18 14.76
N LEU A 77 -1.17 8.05 14.04
CA LEU A 77 -0.64 6.81 14.62
C LEU A 77 0.81 6.98 15.09
N LEU A 78 1.67 7.60 14.27
CA LEU A 78 3.05 7.89 14.67
C LEU A 78 3.11 8.80 15.90
N ASP A 79 2.25 9.82 15.98
CA ASP A 79 2.17 10.72 17.14
C ASP A 79 1.72 9.98 18.40
N THR A 80 0.70 9.12 18.28
CA THR A 80 0.19 8.29 19.39
C THR A 80 1.27 7.36 19.94
N LEU A 81 2.13 6.81 19.08
CA LEU A 81 3.22 5.93 19.46
C LEU A 81 4.51 6.70 19.88
N GLY A 82 4.50 8.03 19.81
CA GLY A 82 5.64 8.86 20.19
C GLY A 82 6.79 8.84 19.17
N HIS A 83 6.53 8.39 17.93
CA HIS A 83 7.54 8.33 16.87
C HIS A 83 7.58 9.63 16.06
N LYS A 84 8.71 10.32 16.12
CA LYS A 84 8.94 11.55 15.32
C LYS A 84 9.07 11.24 13.83
N GLN A 85 9.71 10.13 13.49
CA GLN A 85 9.97 9.67 12.13
C GLN A 85 9.85 8.13 12.05
N ALA A 86 9.48 7.63 10.86
CA ALA A 86 9.47 6.21 10.55
C ALA A 86 9.99 5.95 9.13
N ALA A 87 10.45 4.74 8.86
CA ALA A 87 10.41 4.22 7.49
C ALA A 87 8.98 3.73 7.22
N ILE A 88 8.46 3.97 6.02
CA ILE A 88 7.10 3.55 5.68
C ILE A 88 7.11 2.80 4.34
N ILE A 89 6.42 1.67 4.32
CA ILE A 89 6.27 0.81 3.16
C ILE A 89 4.79 0.79 2.79
N GLY A 90 4.47 1.10 1.56
CA GLY A 90 3.09 1.08 1.06
C GLY A 90 2.99 0.31 -0.25
N LEU A 91 2.04 -0.63 -0.33
CA LEU A 91 1.73 -1.36 -1.56
C LEU A 91 0.42 -0.86 -2.15
N SER A 92 0.40 -0.58 -3.47
CA SER A 92 -0.80 -0.19 -4.22
C SER A 92 -1.48 1.05 -3.59
N MET A 93 -2.68 0.92 -3.03
CA MET A 93 -3.33 1.98 -2.26
C MET A 93 -2.43 2.50 -1.13
N GLY A 94 -1.68 1.62 -0.46
CA GLY A 94 -0.69 2.04 0.55
C GLY A 94 0.37 2.99 -0.01
N GLY A 95 0.76 2.80 -1.26
CA GLY A 95 1.65 3.71 -1.99
C GLY A 95 0.98 5.06 -2.24
N TYR A 96 -0.28 5.09 -2.71
CA TYR A 96 -1.03 6.35 -2.88
C TYR A 96 -1.14 7.16 -1.59
N ILE A 97 -1.39 6.47 -0.46
CA ILE A 97 -1.42 7.09 0.86
C ILE A 97 -0.04 7.68 1.20
N LEU A 98 1.00 6.90 0.97
CA LEU A 98 2.38 7.28 1.30
C LEU A 98 2.86 8.47 0.46
N GLU A 99 2.47 8.59 -0.80
CA GLU A 99 2.73 9.77 -1.62
C GLU A 99 2.17 11.06 -0.99
N HIS A 100 1.00 10.99 -0.36
CA HIS A 100 0.45 12.13 0.38
C HIS A 100 1.30 12.47 1.62
N VAL A 101 1.78 11.48 2.37
CA VAL A 101 2.70 11.71 3.49
C VAL A 101 4.02 12.32 3.01
N MET A 102 4.59 11.80 1.90
CA MET A 102 5.84 12.29 1.30
C MET A 102 5.78 13.78 0.93
N VAL A 103 4.61 14.24 0.48
CA VAL A 103 4.42 15.64 0.06
C VAL A 103 4.04 16.55 1.23
N SER A 104 3.23 16.06 2.17
CA SER A 104 2.70 16.91 3.25
C SER A 104 3.56 16.96 4.51
N ALA A 105 4.36 15.92 4.77
CA ALA A 105 5.14 15.78 5.98
C ALA A 105 6.46 14.98 5.73
N PRO A 106 7.30 15.38 4.76
CA PRO A 106 8.53 14.63 4.41
C PRO A 106 9.49 14.49 5.60
N GLU A 107 9.46 15.42 6.55
CA GLU A 107 10.26 15.39 7.78
C GLU A 107 9.86 14.24 8.73
N ARG A 108 8.71 13.61 8.52
CA ARG A 108 8.25 12.45 9.29
C ARG A 108 8.79 11.12 8.74
N LEU A 109 9.51 11.16 7.62
CA LEU A 109 9.97 9.99 6.88
C LEU A 109 11.49 9.83 6.98
N ARG A 110 11.94 8.63 7.33
CA ARG A 110 13.37 8.24 7.28
C ARG A 110 13.70 7.57 5.94
N ALA A 111 12.80 6.78 5.43
CA ALA A 111 12.89 6.08 4.14
C ALA A 111 11.47 5.67 3.69
N VAL A 112 11.30 5.45 2.39
CA VAL A 112 10.03 5.10 1.77
C VAL A 112 10.19 3.92 0.83
N VAL A 113 9.25 2.96 0.87
CA VAL A 113 9.11 1.94 -0.16
C VAL A 113 7.73 2.08 -0.81
N LEU A 114 7.72 2.35 -2.11
CA LEU A 114 6.54 2.42 -2.96
C LEU A 114 6.47 1.13 -3.77
N ALA A 115 5.63 0.19 -3.35
CA ALA A 115 5.51 -1.13 -3.97
C ALA A 115 4.22 -1.21 -4.81
N ASP A 116 4.35 -1.72 -6.05
CA ASP A 116 3.21 -2.00 -6.94
C ASP A 116 2.18 -0.85 -6.95
N THR A 117 2.65 0.37 -7.23
CA THR A 117 1.88 1.62 -7.15
C THR A 117 2.22 2.60 -8.28
N MET A 118 1.52 3.74 -8.35
CA MET A 118 1.73 4.75 -9.39
C MET A 118 1.41 6.15 -8.85
N GLY A 119 2.12 7.18 -9.32
CA GLY A 119 1.88 8.59 -8.95
C GLY A 119 0.76 9.28 -9.74
N ARG A 120 0.28 8.69 -10.83
CA ARG A 120 -0.77 9.28 -11.68
C ARG A 120 -2.16 9.13 -11.05
N SER A 121 -3.03 10.11 -11.32
CA SER A 121 -4.48 9.96 -11.11
C SER A 121 -5.06 8.88 -12.03
N ASP A 122 -6.24 8.35 -11.67
CA ASP A 122 -6.99 7.50 -12.58
C ASP A 122 -7.51 8.32 -13.78
N PRO A 123 -7.39 7.82 -15.01
CA PRO A 123 -8.05 8.42 -16.16
C PRO A 123 -9.58 8.27 -16.06
N PRO A 124 -10.36 9.08 -16.77
CA PRO A 124 -11.83 9.13 -16.63
C PRO A 124 -12.53 7.77 -16.74
N GLU A 125 -12.08 6.92 -17.66
CA GLU A 125 -12.61 5.57 -17.85
C GLU A 125 -12.36 4.66 -16.64
N ARG A 126 -11.21 4.79 -15.97
CA ARG A 126 -10.88 4.02 -14.76
C ARG A 126 -11.68 4.52 -13.54
N VAL A 127 -11.89 5.84 -13.43
CA VAL A 127 -12.80 6.43 -12.43
C VAL A 127 -14.22 5.88 -12.61
N GLN A 128 -14.72 5.83 -13.85
CA GLN A 128 -16.04 5.27 -14.15
C GLN A 128 -16.12 3.77 -13.83
N ALA A 129 -15.07 3.01 -14.15
CA ALA A 129 -14.99 1.60 -13.80
C ALA A 129 -15.06 1.38 -12.27
N ARG A 130 -14.40 2.21 -11.45
CA ARG A 130 -14.51 2.12 -9.99
C ARG A 130 -15.91 2.42 -9.48
N ARG A 131 -16.61 3.37 -10.08
CA ARG A 131 -18.03 3.64 -9.75
C ARG A 131 -18.92 2.46 -10.09
N ALA A 132 -18.69 1.83 -11.25
CA ALA A 132 -19.40 0.60 -11.63
C ALA A 132 -19.11 -0.56 -10.66
N GLN A 133 -17.87 -0.73 -10.23
CA GLN A 133 -17.49 -1.70 -9.19
C GLN A 133 -18.21 -1.43 -7.86
N ALA A 134 -18.33 -0.17 -7.45
CA ALA A 134 -19.09 0.19 -6.26
C ALA A 134 -20.57 -0.21 -6.37
N GLU A 135 -21.20 -0.05 -7.54
CA GLU A 135 -22.59 -0.50 -7.77
C GLU A 135 -22.69 -2.03 -7.77
N ILE A 136 -21.68 -2.76 -8.27
CA ILE A 136 -21.64 -4.22 -8.19
C ILE A 136 -21.59 -4.69 -6.74
N ILE A 137 -20.73 -4.05 -5.91
CA ILE A 137 -20.66 -4.39 -4.49
C ILE A 137 -22.01 -4.19 -3.80
N LYS A 138 -22.71 -3.08 -4.10
CA LYS A 138 -24.04 -2.80 -3.54
C LYS A 138 -25.08 -3.84 -3.95
N LYS A 139 -25.07 -4.27 -5.21
CA LYS A 139 -26.08 -5.14 -5.78
C LYS A 139 -25.77 -6.62 -5.53
N ASP A 140 -24.54 -7.04 -5.80
CA ASP A 140 -24.14 -8.43 -5.93
C ASP A 140 -23.12 -8.86 -4.86
N GLY A 141 -22.67 -7.91 -3.99
CA GLY A 141 -21.77 -8.16 -2.88
C GLY A 141 -20.28 -8.25 -3.25
N LEU A 142 -19.46 -8.46 -2.23
CA LEU A 142 -17.99 -8.51 -2.36
C LEU A 142 -17.50 -9.72 -3.18
N GLY A 143 -18.26 -10.81 -3.25
CA GLY A 143 -17.90 -11.97 -4.05
C GLY A 143 -17.83 -11.63 -5.55
N ALA A 144 -18.87 -10.97 -6.08
CA ALA A 144 -18.89 -10.54 -7.48
C ALA A 144 -17.77 -9.53 -7.79
N PHE A 145 -17.48 -8.63 -6.86
CA PHE A 145 -16.37 -7.70 -6.97
C PHE A 145 -15.02 -8.42 -7.00
N ALA A 146 -14.80 -9.39 -6.11
CA ALA A 146 -13.55 -10.15 -6.03
C ALA A 146 -13.22 -10.82 -7.38
N GLU A 147 -14.23 -11.49 -8.01
CA GLU A 147 -14.02 -12.14 -9.30
C GLU A 147 -13.63 -11.16 -10.42
N GLN A 148 -14.08 -9.90 -10.34
CA GLN A 148 -13.70 -8.87 -11.32
C GLN A 148 -12.27 -8.38 -11.19
N VAL A 149 -11.74 -8.30 -9.95
CA VAL A 149 -10.41 -7.73 -9.72
C VAL A 149 -9.30 -8.77 -9.79
N LEU A 150 -9.60 -10.01 -9.40
CA LEU A 150 -8.63 -11.12 -9.35
C LEU A 150 -7.75 -11.28 -10.59
N PRO A 151 -8.28 -11.19 -11.84
CA PRO A 151 -7.45 -11.38 -13.05
C PRO A 151 -6.29 -10.40 -13.23
N ARG A 152 -6.28 -9.30 -12.45
CA ARG A 152 -5.24 -8.27 -12.55
C ARG A 152 -4.35 -8.20 -11.31
N MET A 153 -4.62 -9.03 -10.29
CA MET A 153 -3.92 -8.98 -9.00
C MET A 153 -2.70 -9.91 -8.94
N PHE A 154 -2.58 -10.82 -9.89
CA PHE A 154 -1.51 -11.81 -9.90
C PHE A 154 -0.92 -11.93 -11.31
N ALA A 155 0.31 -12.44 -11.38
CA ALA A 155 0.90 -12.87 -12.65
C ALA A 155 0.03 -13.97 -13.30
N PRO A 156 -0.01 -14.05 -14.63
CA PRO A 156 -0.93 -14.98 -15.35
C PRO A 156 -0.78 -16.46 -14.99
N SER A 157 0.41 -16.89 -14.54
CA SER A 157 0.67 -18.27 -14.13
C SER A 157 0.10 -18.63 -12.75
N VAL A 158 -0.01 -17.66 -11.84
CA VAL A 158 -0.34 -17.86 -10.42
C VAL A 158 -1.68 -18.57 -10.20
N PRO A 159 -2.78 -18.25 -10.92
CA PRO A 159 -4.05 -18.96 -10.69
C PRO A 159 -3.97 -20.48 -10.92
N ALA A 160 -3.08 -20.92 -11.79
CA ALA A 160 -2.87 -22.36 -12.07
C ALA A 160 -1.84 -23.01 -11.15
N GLU A 161 -0.76 -22.30 -10.84
CA GLU A 161 0.40 -22.83 -10.11
C GLU A 161 0.28 -22.66 -8.59
N ARG A 162 -0.39 -21.58 -8.15
CA ARG A 162 -0.50 -21.21 -6.73
C ARG A 162 -1.92 -20.72 -6.39
N PRO A 163 -2.96 -21.53 -6.58
CA PRO A 163 -4.37 -21.17 -6.34
C PRO A 163 -4.65 -20.73 -4.90
N GLU A 164 -3.82 -21.17 -3.93
CA GLU A 164 -3.92 -20.77 -2.53
C GLU A 164 -3.73 -19.26 -2.33
N LEU A 165 -2.90 -18.58 -3.13
CA LEU A 165 -2.73 -17.13 -3.07
C LEU A 165 -3.99 -16.40 -3.56
N VAL A 166 -4.59 -16.92 -4.64
CA VAL A 166 -5.85 -16.39 -5.18
C VAL A 166 -6.97 -16.53 -4.17
N ASP A 167 -7.07 -17.71 -3.52
CA ASP A 167 -8.07 -17.95 -2.47
C ASP A 167 -7.83 -17.07 -1.24
N ARG A 168 -6.58 -16.91 -0.80
CA ARG A 168 -6.23 -15.99 0.30
C ARG A 168 -6.68 -14.56 0.00
N PHE A 169 -6.41 -14.05 -1.20
CA PHE A 169 -6.82 -12.73 -1.63
C PHE A 169 -8.36 -12.60 -1.63
N ARG A 170 -9.06 -13.58 -2.22
CA ARG A 170 -10.53 -13.65 -2.25
C ARG A 170 -11.11 -13.64 -0.83
N GLN A 171 -10.63 -14.49 0.07
CA GLN A 171 -11.12 -14.55 1.44
C GLN A 171 -10.88 -13.26 2.20
N THR A 172 -9.74 -12.60 1.97
CA THR A 172 -9.47 -11.30 2.58
C THR A 172 -10.47 -10.24 2.11
N ILE A 173 -10.82 -10.20 0.83
CA ILE A 173 -11.88 -9.32 0.31
C ILE A 173 -13.22 -9.62 1.00
N LEU A 174 -13.60 -10.90 1.04
CA LEU A 174 -14.89 -11.33 1.61
C LEU A 174 -15.03 -11.02 3.11
N SER A 175 -13.91 -10.87 3.81
CA SER A 175 -13.88 -10.48 5.23
C SER A 175 -14.07 -8.98 5.48
N GLN A 176 -14.04 -8.15 4.43
CA GLN A 176 -14.18 -6.69 4.57
C GLN A 176 -15.65 -6.26 4.68
N ARG A 177 -15.84 -5.01 5.10
CA ARG A 177 -17.17 -4.38 5.14
C ARG A 177 -17.51 -3.78 3.78
N PRO A 178 -18.62 -4.17 3.12
CA PRO A 178 -18.95 -3.73 1.77
C PRO A 178 -18.95 -2.19 1.61
N GLU A 179 -19.57 -1.47 2.56
CA GLU A 179 -19.65 -0.01 2.55
C GLU A 179 -18.26 0.64 2.62
N ALA A 180 -17.36 0.09 3.43
CA ALA A 180 -16.01 0.60 3.55
C ALA A 180 -15.19 0.37 2.27
N VAL A 181 -15.35 -0.78 1.63
CA VAL A 181 -14.73 -1.07 0.32
C VAL A 181 -15.22 -0.09 -0.75
N ILE A 182 -16.53 0.23 -0.76
CA ILE A 182 -17.11 1.24 -1.65
C ILE A 182 -16.48 2.61 -1.38
N HIS A 183 -16.40 3.03 -0.12
CA HIS A 183 -15.83 4.31 0.25
C HIS A 183 -14.36 4.45 -0.14
N ALA A 184 -13.57 3.39 0.03
CA ALA A 184 -12.17 3.34 -0.40
C ALA A 184 -12.03 3.38 -1.92
N LEU A 185 -12.85 2.61 -2.67
CA LEU A 185 -12.91 2.65 -4.14
C LEU A 185 -13.13 4.07 -4.68
N LEU A 186 -14.11 4.77 -4.11
CA LEU A 186 -14.45 6.14 -4.52
C LEU A 186 -13.31 7.11 -4.17
N GLY A 187 -12.67 6.95 -3.01
CA GLY A 187 -11.51 7.75 -2.62
C GLY A 187 -10.30 7.53 -3.54
N ILE A 188 -10.00 6.28 -3.87
CA ILE A 188 -8.94 5.95 -4.84
C ILE A 188 -9.23 6.60 -6.21
N GLY A 189 -10.50 6.51 -6.68
CA GLY A 189 -10.89 7.10 -7.96
C GLY A 189 -10.79 8.63 -8.00
N GLY A 190 -10.86 9.29 -6.84
CA GLY A 190 -10.74 10.75 -6.70
C GLY A 190 -9.33 11.26 -6.44
N ARG A 191 -8.32 10.38 -6.35
CA ARG A 191 -6.96 10.80 -6.01
C ARG A 191 -6.36 11.71 -7.09
N PRO A 192 -5.62 12.76 -6.71
CA PRO A 192 -4.92 13.63 -7.66
C PRO A 192 -3.70 12.95 -8.27
N ASP A 193 -3.19 13.51 -9.36
CA ASP A 193 -1.85 13.21 -9.86
C ASP A 193 -0.81 13.80 -8.89
N MET A 194 0.15 12.97 -8.47
CA MET A 194 1.16 13.34 -7.48
C MET A 194 2.55 13.58 -8.08
N LEU A 195 2.77 13.21 -9.36
CA LEU A 195 4.10 13.21 -9.97
C LEU A 195 4.82 14.56 -9.86
N GLU A 196 4.13 15.66 -10.20
CA GLU A 196 4.78 16.98 -10.13
C GLU A 196 5.17 17.37 -8.70
N ARG A 197 4.35 16.99 -7.72
CA ARG A 197 4.62 17.28 -6.31
C ARG A 197 5.76 16.42 -5.74
N LEU A 198 5.90 15.19 -6.24
CA LEU A 198 6.96 14.25 -5.83
C LEU A 198 8.36 14.66 -6.32
N ARG A 199 8.47 15.50 -7.36
CA ARG A 199 9.76 16.05 -7.84
C ARG A 199 10.53 16.81 -6.77
N GLY A 200 9.83 17.40 -5.81
CA GLY A 200 10.44 18.15 -4.71
C GLY A 200 10.74 17.33 -3.45
N VAL A 201 10.49 16.03 -3.47
CA VAL A 201 10.68 15.17 -2.29
C VAL A 201 12.06 14.52 -2.31
N HIS A 202 12.83 14.74 -1.24
CA HIS A 202 14.22 14.24 -1.09
C HIS A 202 14.35 13.21 0.03
N VAL A 203 13.39 12.30 0.14
CA VAL A 203 13.43 11.17 1.09
C VAL A 203 14.02 9.95 0.38
N PRO A 204 14.94 9.18 1.01
CA PRO A 204 15.41 7.93 0.43
C PRO A 204 14.22 7.05 0.02
N THR A 205 14.12 6.69 -1.26
CA THR A 205 12.96 6.00 -1.82
C THR A 205 13.37 4.76 -2.62
N LEU A 206 12.75 3.64 -2.32
CA LEU A 206 12.75 2.44 -3.15
C LEU A 206 11.38 2.34 -3.85
N VAL A 207 11.39 2.25 -5.16
CA VAL A 207 10.24 1.84 -5.97
C VAL A 207 10.40 0.37 -6.32
N LEU A 208 9.37 -0.44 -6.07
CA LEU A 208 9.40 -1.88 -6.29
C LEU A 208 8.15 -2.29 -7.05
N VAL A 209 8.27 -3.20 -8.02
CA VAL A 209 7.14 -3.65 -8.84
C VAL A 209 7.35 -5.07 -9.35
N GLY A 210 6.27 -5.85 -9.45
CA GLY A 210 6.28 -7.10 -10.19
C GLY A 210 6.39 -6.87 -11.69
N ALA A 211 7.22 -7.68 -12.38
CA ALA A 211 7.41 -7.56 -13.83
C ALA A 211 6.13 -7.83 -14.64
N GLU A 212 5.19 -8.56 -14.05
CA GLU A 212 3.90 -8.95 -14.66
C GLU A 212 2.71 -8.25 -14.01
N ASP A 213 2.93 -7.13 -13.29
CA ASP A 213 1.85 -6.34 -12.70
C ASP A 213 0.98 -5.68 -13.79
N LEU A 214 -0.30 -6.10 -13.84
CA LEU A 214 -1.31 -5.59 -14.78
C LEU A 214 -2.17 -4.45 -14.17
N ALA A 215 -2.04 -4.18 -12.89
CA ALA A 215 -2.80 -3.14 -12.20
C ALA A 215 -2.04 -1.81 -12.15
N THR A 216 -0.75 -1.87 -11.81
CA THR A 216 0.19 -0.74 -11.77
C THR A 216 1.50 -1.18 -12.43
N THR A 217 1.53 -1.12 -13.76
CA THR A 217 2.55 -1.75 -14.60
C THR A 217 3.98 -1.24 -14.32
N PRO A 218 5.02 -1.98 -14.74
CA PRO A 218 6.41 -1.53 -14.60
C PRO A 218 6.69 -0.13 -15.19
N GLU A 219 5.94 0.32 -16.19
CA GLU A 219 6.05 1.66 -16.75
C GLU A 219 5.71 2.74 -15.72
N HIS A 220 4.69 2.50 -14.89
CA HIS A 220 4.33 3.41 -13.79
C HIS A 220 5.42 3.47 -12.72
N ALA A 221 6.05 2.33 -12.43
CA ALA A 221 7.17 2.27 -11.49
C ALA A 221 8.42 3.00 -12.03
N HIS A 222 8.73 2.84 -13.32
CA HIS A 222 9.78 3.61 -14.01
C HIS A 222 9.50 5.12 -13.95
N GLU A 223 8.24 5.52 -14.16
CA GLU A 223 7.85 6.92 -14.08
C GLU A 223 8.04 7.49 -12.67
N LEU A 224 7.57 6.76 -11.62
CA LEU A 224 7.80 7.14 -10.23
C LEU A 224 9.29 7.28 -9.90
N ALA A 225 10.08 6.26 -10.22
CA ALA A 225 11.51 6.24 -9.92
C ALA A 225 12.26 7.36 -10.65
N SER A 226 11.89 7.70 -11.88
CA SER A 226 12.47 8.83 -12.62
C SER A 226 12.01 10.19 -12.12
N THR A 227 10.86 10.25 -11.46
CA THR A 227 10.27 11.49 -10.92
C THR A 227 10.84 11.85 -9.56
N ILE A 228 11.03 10.88 -8.66
CA ILE A 228 11.48 11.11 -7.29
C ILE A 228 13.02 11.17 -7.27
N PRO A 229 13.62 12.29 -6.84
CA PRO A 229 15.07 12.45 -6.82
C PRO A 229 15.77 11.37 -5.97
N GLY A 230 16.71 10.65 -6.60
CA GLY A 230 17.51 9.62 -5.92
C GLY A 230 16.77 8.30 -5.63
N ALA A 231 15.58 8.12 -6.17
CA ALA A 231 14.86 6.85 -6.03
C ALA A 231 15.58 5.70 -6.74
N THR A 232 15.53 4.52 -6.12
CA THR A 232 16.02 3.26 -6.69
C THR A 232 14.83 2.45 -7.18
N LEU A 233 14.94 1.78 -8.33
CA LEU A 233 13.92 0.88 -8.87
C LEU A 233 14.37 -0.57 -8.78
N VAL A 234 13.48 -1.44 -8.29
CA VAL A 234 13.62 -2.91 -8.33
C VAL A 234 12.40 -3.50 -9.02
N ILE A 235 12.64 -4.35 -10.03
CA ILE A 235 11.60 -5.10 -10.73
C ILE A 235 11.76 -6.58 -10.36
N LEU A 236 10.70 -7.21 -9.87
CA LEU A 236 10.68 -8.62 -9.45
C LEU A 236 10.21 -9.49 -10.61
N PRO A 237 11.09 -10.33 -11.19
CA PRO A 237 10.72 -11.20 -12.31
C PRO A 237 9.62 -12.20 -11.92
N GLY A 238 8.64 -12.41 -12.81
CA GLY A 238 7.58 -13.40 -12.63
C GLY A 238 6.54 -13.07 -11.56
N ALA A 239 6.60 -11.90 -10.94
CA ALA A 239 5.60 -11.44 -9.98
C ALA A 239 4.62 -10.46 -10.63
N GLY A 240 3.34 -10.54 -10.24
CA GLY A 240 2.29 -9.60 -10.59
C GLY A 240 2.10 -8.52 -9.52
N HIS A 241 0.86 -8.06 -9.34
CA HIS A 241 0.51 -6.95 -8.44
C HIS A 241 0.65 -7.29 -6.94
N MET A 242 0.50 -8.57 -6.57
CA MET A 242 0.76 -9.03 -5.20
C MET A 242 2.21 -9.52 -5.07
N SER A 243 3.16 -8.70 -5.50
CA SER A 243 4.57 -9.07 -5.60
C SER A 243 5.17 -9.55 -4.26
N ASN A 244 4.68 -9.02 -3.14
CA ASN A 244 5.05 -9.44 -1.79
C ASN A 244 4.61 -10.88 -1.44
N TRP A 245 3.60 -11.43 -2.11
CA TRP A 245 3.16 -12.82 -1.96
C TRP A 245 3.72 -13.73 -3.05
N GLU A 246 3.89 -13.18 -4.26
CA GLU A 246 4.30 -13.94 -5.44
C GLU A 246 5.82 -14.22 -5.46
N ASP A 247 6.64 -13.23 -5.12
CA ASP A 247 8.08 -13.39 -4.88
C ASP A 247 8.45 -12.87 -3.49
N THR A 248 7.97 -13.57 -2.46
CA THR A 248 8.18 -13.20 -1.05
C THR A 248 9.67 -13.01 -0.72
N GLU A 249 10.53 -13.88 -1.23
CA GLU A 249 11.97 -13.83 -0.95
C GLU A 249 12.65 -12.64 -1.60
N GLY A 250 12.36 -12.37 -2.88
CA GLY A 250 12.86 -11.22 -3.63
C GLY A 250 12.37 -9.92 -3.02
N PHE A 251 11.06 -9.83 -2.72
CA PHE A 251 10.46 -8.68 -2.07
C PHE A 251 11.11 -8.36 -0.72
N ASN A 252 11.15 -9.35 0.18
CA ASN A 252 11.70 -9.19 1.52
C ASN A 252 13.18 -8.80 1.47
N ARG A 253 13.97 -9.42 0.60
CA ARG A 253 15.38 -9.10 0.39
C ARG A 253 15.58 -7.67 -0.10
N ALA A 254 14.81 -7.20 -1.08
CA ALA A 254 14.90 -5.85 -1.60
C ALA A 254 14.57 -4.81 -0.53
N VAL A 255 13.46 -4.99 0.20
CA VAL A 255 13.03 -4.11 1.29
C VAL A 255 14.07 -4.09 2.41
N ARG A 256 14.52 -5.26 2.89
CA ARG A 256 15.49 -5.37 3.98
C ARG A 256 16.82 -4.70 3.61
N THR A 257 17.34 -4.97 2.42
CA THR A 257 18.58 -4.37 1.93
C THR A 257 18.49 -2.86 1.90
N PHE A 258 17.40 -2.31 1.37
CA PHE A 258 17.18 -0.88 1.31
C PHE A 258 17.10 -0.23 2.69
N LEU A 259 16.33 -0.81 3.62
CA LEU A 259 16.23 -0.31 4.98
C LEU A 259 17.56 -0.37 5.73
N ASP A 260 18.34 -1.44 5.58
CA ASP A 260 19.65 -1.58 6.22
C ASP A 260 20.67 -0.53 5.71
N GLN A 261 20.54 -0.10 4.46
CA GLN A 261 21.40 0.92 3.86
C GLN A 261 21.00 2.35 4.26
N THR A 262 19.72 2.60 4.51
CA THR A 262 19.17 3.95 4.73
C THR A 262 18.87 4.24 6.19
N VAL A 263 18.28 3.30 6.92
CA VAL A 263 17.81 3.47 8.31
C VAL A 263 18.77 2.85 9.31
N GLY A 264 19.41 1.76 8.95
CA GLY A 264 20.25 0.96 9.83
C GLY A 264 21.65 1.53 10.14
N LYS A 265 21.98 2.71 9.63
CA LYS A 265 23.29 3.38 9.83
C LYS A 265 23.29 4.43 10.94
N ALA A 266 22.24 4.51 11.77
CA ALA A 266 22.13 5.45 12.87
C ALA A 266 22.73 4.88 14.17
#